data_196b24d8f6892f49b243c098df1c7ca4
#
_entry.id   196b24d8f6892f49b243c098df1c7ca4
#
_cell.length_a   1.000
_cell.length_b   1.000
_cell.length_c   1.000
_cell.angle_alpha   90.00
_cell.angle_beta   90.00
_cell.angle_gamma   90.00
#
_symmetry.space_group_name_H-M   'P 1'
#
loop_
_entity.id
_entity.type
_entity.pdbx_description
1 polymer ?
#
loop_
_entity_poly.entity_id
_entity_poly.type
_entity_poly.pdbx_seq_one_letter_code
_entity_poly.pdbx_strand_id
1 'polypeptide(L)'
;TALSQASRRHYKFLQPYADGDGLHLLPVDNWLMCRDGYRGPWGYNPNAQFSRYRGEPLPVPLEDLILRLHPRPIDMPAQMLVLNRSTTLAQWDVFLERLGTPPAFFVLPPDCSEELRQEYIKMSAMCYSAATGVIDHDSDIKSIPISQTSVDLFDRRYKVATEEIAMLTTAGKLTVMTESGSGTLAGNAQADGFKAWAAGEADHIASVLTAQLVNRVLDEYH
;
A
#
# COMPACT_ATOMS: atom_id res chain seq x y z
N THR A 1 -4.17 -0.36 -20.14
CA THR A 1 -5.10 -1.38 -20.58
C THR A 1 -5.02 -2.64 -19.72
N ALA A 2 -5.85 -3.69 -20.02
CA ALA A 2 -5.94 -4.88 -19.15
C ALA A 2 -4.59 -5.59 -18.94
N LEU A 3 -3.77 -5.78 -19.96
CA LEU A 3 -2.47 -6.45 -19.83
C LEU A 3 -1.47 -5.70 -18.96
N SER A 4 -1.55 -4.38 -18.88
CA SER A 4 -0.67 -3.61 -17.98
C SER A 4 -0.93 -3.89 -16.49
N GLN A 5 -2.07 -4.49 -16.14
CA GLN A 5 -2.35 -4.91 -14.78
C GLN A 5 -1.43 -6.06 -14.30
N ALA A 6 -0.79 -6.81 -15.20
CA ALA A 6 0.18 -7.84 -14.83
C ALA A 6 1.40 -7.25 -14.12
N SER A 7 1.84 -6.05 -14.48
CA SER A 7 2.95 -5.36 -13.80
C SER A 7 2.64 -5.06 -12.33
N ARG A 8 1.37 -4.94 -11.99
CA ARG A 8 0.91 -4.71 -10.62
C ARG A 8 0.68 -6.01 -9.85
N ARG A 9 0.12 -7.05 -10.50
CA ARG A 9 -0.40 -8.25 -9.83
C ARG A 9 0.28 -9.56 -10.26
N HIS A 10 1.47 -9.51 -10.82
CA HIS A 10 2.25 -10.66 -11.28
C HIS A 10 1.70 -11.34 -12.54
N TYR A 11 0.39 -11.42 -12.73
CA TYR A 11 -0.22 -12.04 -13.91
C TYR A 11 -1.51 -11.34 -14.33
N LYS A 12 -1.84 -11.52 -15.60
CA LYS A 12 -3.15 -11.16 -16.17
C LYS A 12 -3.51 -12.12 -17.27
N PHE A 13 -4.75 -12.57 -17.26
CA PHE A 13 -5.34 -13.39 -18.30
C PHE A 13 -6.29 -12.59 -19.17
N LEU A 14 -6.24 -12.85 -20.47
CA LEU A 14 -7.24 -12.41 -21.42
C LEU A 14 -7.79 -13.64 -22.16
N GLN A 15 -9.08 -13.67 -22.39
CA GLN A 15 -9.75 -14.66 -23.22
C GLN A 15 -10.01 -14.06 -24.61
N PRO A 16 -9.42 -14.60 -25.67
CA PRO A 16 -9.80 -14.25 -27.03
C PRO A 16 -11.24 -14.70 -27.31
N TYR A 17 -12.00 -13.83 -27.89
CA TYR A 17 -13.37 -14.10 -28.31
C TYR A 17 -13.60 -13.48 -29.69
N ALA A 18 -14.10 -14.26 -30.63
CA ALA A 18 -14.42 -13.79 -31.96
C ALA A 18 -15.95 -13.81 -32.18
N ASP A 19 -16.47 -12.74 -32.70
CA ASP A 19 -17.86 -12.61 -33.12
C ASP A 19 -17.97 -11.99 -34.53
N GLY A 20 -19.18 -11.63 -34.96
CA GLY A 20 -19.40 -11.01 -36.27
C GLY A 20 -18.71 -9.65 -36.46
N ASP A 21 -18.32 -8.99 -35.39
CA ASP A 21 -17.66 -7.68 -35.39
C ASP A 21 -16.12 -7.79 -35.32
N GLY A 22 -15.58 -9.01 -35.08
CA GLY A 22 -14.14 -9.25 -35.06
C GLY A 22 -13.62 -10.00 -33.84
N LEU A 23 -12.29 -9.89 -33.59
CA LEU A 23 -11.61 -10.49 -32.46
C LEU A 23 -11.56 -9.54 -31.27
N HIS A 24 -12.12 -9.97 -30.17
CA HIS A 24 -12.11 -9.25 -28.90
C HIS A 24 -11.23 -9.96 -27.87
N LEU A 25 -10.68 -9.19 -26.93
CA LEU A 25 -9.89 -9.70 -25.81
C LEU A 25 -10.60 -9.36 -24.49
N LEU A 26 -11.24 -10.36 -23.88
CA LEU A 26 -11.98 -10.19 -22.65
C LEU A 26 -11.05 -10.39 -21.44
N PRO A 27 -10.96 -9.42 -20.52
CA PRO A 27 -10.13 -9.56 -19.33
C PRO A 27 -10.76 -10.55 -18.36
N VAL A 28 -10.00 -11.58 -17.98
CA VAL A 28 -10.39 -12.49 -16.91
C VAL A 28 -9.98 -11.88 -15.56
N ASP A 29 -10.89 -11.93 -14.60
CA ASP A 29 -10.62 -11.41 -13.27
C ASP A 29 -9.58 -12.24 -12.53
N ASN A 30 -8.57 -11.59 -12.00
CA ASN A 30 -7.42 -12.26 -11.40
C ASN A 30 -7.79 -13.14 -10.20
N TRP A 31 -8.84 -12.79 -9.43
CA TRP A 31 -9.27 -13.59 -8.28
C TRP A 31 -9.92 -14.92 -8.66
N LEU A 32 -10.39 -15.06 -9.91
CA LEU A 32 -10.94 -16.30 -10.43
C LEU A 32 -9.85 -17.31 -10.80
N MET A 33 -8.63 -16.81 -11.02
CA MET A 33 -7.49 -17.62 -11.41
C MET A 33 -6.65 -17.99 -10.20
N CYS A 34 -6.37 -19.26 -10.03
CA CYS A 34 -5.53 -19.78 -8.96
C CYS A 34 -4.42 -20.67 -9.50
N ARG A 35 -3.41 -20.90 -8.69
CA ARG A 35 -2.26 -21.73 -9.04
C ARG A 35 -1.82 -22.48 -7.80
N ASP A 36 -1.51 -23.74 -7.97
CA ASP A 36 -0.92 -24.55 -6.90
C ASP A 36 0.59 -24.26 -6.83
N GLY A 37 0.98 -23.49 -5.80
CA GLY A 37 2.33 -23.01 -5.64
C GLY A 37 2.79 -22.08 -6.77
N TYR A 38 4.12 -21.90 -6.90
CA TYR A 38 4.71 -20.97 -7.87
C TYR A 38 4.76 -21.52 -9.30
N ARG A 39 4.85 -22.84 -9.47
CA ARG A 39 5.03 -23.51 -10.76
C ARG A 39 3.95 -24.52 -11.11
N GLY A 40 2.92 -24.68 -10.26
CA GLY A 40 1.82 -25.59 -10.51
C GLY A 40 0.94 -25.18 -11.69
N PRO A 41 0.02 -26.04 -12.09
CA PRO A 41 -0.95 -25.72 -13.14
C PRO A 41 -1.87 -24.57 -12.72
N TRP A 42 -2.35 -23.84 -13.70
CA TRP A 42 -3.37 -22.83 -13.48
C TRP A 42 -4.76 -23.48 -13.40
N GLY A 43 -5.58 -22.95 -12.52
CA GLY A 43 -6.96 -23.36 -12.35
C GLY A 43 -7.90 -22.14 -12.32
N TYR A 44 -9.12 -22.36 -12.73
CA TYR A 44 -10.19 -21.39 -12.67
C TYR A 44 -11.17 -21.75 -11.55
N ASN A 45 -11.42 -20.84 -10.64
CA ASN A 45 -12.37 -21.04 -9.55
C ASN A 45 -13.43 -19.94 -9.54
N PRO A 46 -14.64 -20.23 -10.08
CA PRO A 46 -15.72 -19.23 -10.13
C PRO A 46 -16.20 -18.78 -8.74
N ASN A 47 -15.93 -19.55 -7.70
CA ASN A 47 -16.33 -19.25 -6.33
C ASN A 47 -15.23 -18.53 -5.52
N ALA A 48 -14.08 -18.23 -6.11
CA ALA A 48 -12.96 -17.59 -5.42
C ALA A 48 -13.23 -16.15 -4.98
N GLN A 49 -14.31 -15.52 -5.47
CA GLN A 49 -14.69 -14.16 -5.08
C GLN A 49 -14.86 -13.99 -3.56
N PHE A 50 -15.31 -15.04 -2.87
CA PHE A 50 -15.60 -14.99 -1.42
C PHE A 50 -14.57 -15.75 -0.58
N SER A 51 -13.87 -16.71 -1.16
CA SER A 51 -12.85 -17.49 -0.47
C SER A 51 -11.96 -18.22 -1.46
N ARG A 52 -10.65 -18.03 -1.31
CA ARG A 52 -9.61 -18.72 -2.11
C ARG A 52 -9.70 -20.26 -2.02
N TYR A 53 -10.39 -20.77 -1.03
CA TYR A 53 -10.48 -22.21 -0.71
C TYR A 53 -11.86 -22.81 -0.93
N ARG A 54 -12.80 -22.08 -1.55
CA ARG A 54 -14.12 -22.61 -1.88
C ARG A 54 -14.13 -23.29 -3.24
N GLY A 55 -14.30 -24.59 -3.22
CA GLY A 55 -14.41 -25.45 -4.40
C GLY A 55 -13.06 -25.84 -5.02
N GLU A 56 -13.07 -26.93 -5.78
CA GLU A 56 -11.89 -27.35 -6.54
C GLU A 56 -11.73 -26.48 -7.79
N PRO A 57 -10.52 -26.00 -8.10
CA PRO A 57 -10.28 -25.25 -9.32
C PRO A 57 -10.49 -26.15 -10.55
N LEU A 58 -11.19 -25.64 -11.52
CA LEU A 58 -11.29 -26.28 -12.83
C LEU A 58 -9.98 -26.10 -13.59
N PRO A 59 -9.48 -27.13 -14.29
CA PRO A 59 -8.29 -27.00 -15.12
C PRO A 59 -8.53 -25.97 -16.23
N VAL A 60 -7.53 -25.16 -16.53
CA VAL A 60 -7.62 -24.11 -17.55
C VAL A 60 -6.74 -24.49 -18.73
N PRO A 61 -7.30 -24.63 -19.95
CA PRO A 61 -6.52 -24.78 -21.15
C PRO A 61 -5.81 -23.45 -21.45
N LEU A 62 -4.52 -23.37 -21.16
CA LEU A 62 -3.73 -22.15 -21.38
C LEU A 62 -3.61 -21.78 -22.85
N GLU A 63 -3.78 -22.75 -23.74
CA GLU A 63 -3.84 -22.55 -25.17
C GLU A 63 -5.00 -21.65 -25.63
N ASP A 64 -6.10 -21.62 -24.86
CA ASP A 64 -7.26 -20.78 -25.17
C ASP A 64 -7.17 -19.38 -24.55
N LEU A 65 -6.12 -19.12 -23.78
CA LEU A 65 -5.94 -17.87 -23.05
C LEU A 65 -4.64 -17.18 -23.43
N ILE A 66 -4.64 -15.86 -23.33
CA ILE A 66 -3.44 -15.06 -23.37
C ILE A 66 -3.01 -14.79 -21.92
N LEU A 67 -1.85 -15.29 -21.53
CA LEU A 67 -1.27 -15.11 -20.20
C LEU A 67 -0.06 -14.18 -20.27
N ARG A 68 -0.14 -13.06 -19.61
CA ARG A 68 1.04 -12.23 -19.33
C ARG A 68 1.50 -12.46 -17.91
N LEU A 69 2.74 -12.87 -17.74
CA LEU A 69 3.45 -12.94 -16.45
C LEU A 69 4.40 -11.77 -16.32
N HIS A 70 4.43 -11.17 -15.14
CA HIS A 70 5.40 -10.14 -14.80
C HIS A 70 6.31 -10.65 -13.67
N PRO A 71 7.64 -10.71 -13.88
CA PRO A 71 8.55 -11.37 -12.92
C PRO A 71 8.72 -10.59 -11.61
N ARG A 72 8.46 -9.28 -11.63
CA ARG A 72 8.63 -8.39 -10.47
C ARG A 72 7.41 -7.48 -10.32
N PRO A 73 6.29 -7.99 -9.80
CA PRO A 73 5.09 -7.20 -9.57
C PRO A 73 5.33 -6.15 -8.48
N ILE A 74 4.70 -5.00 -8.61
CA ILE A 74 4.84 -3.90 -7.65
C ILE A 74 3.83 -3.96 -6.48
N ASP A 75 2.87 -4.88 -6.53
CA ASP A 75 1.81 -4.99 -5.51
C ASP A 75 2.35 -5.27 -4.10
N MET A 76 3.25 -6.25 -3.95
CA MET A 76 3.83 -6.56 -2.64
C MET A 76 4.63 -5.40 -2.05
N PRO A 77 5.62 -4.81 -2.74
CA PRO A 77 6.32 -3.65 -2.21
C PRO A 77 5.39 -2.45 -2.00
N ALA A 78 4.39 -2.23 -2.87
CA ALA A 78 3.41 -1.18 -2.67
C ALA A 78 2.57 -1.39 -1.41
N GLN A 79 2.10 -2.60 -1.15
CA GLN A 79 1.36 -2.94 0.07
C GLN A 79 2.21 -2.70 1.33
N MET A 80 3.48 -3.13 1.31
CA MET A 80 4.39 -2.90 2.43
C MET A 80 4.62 -1.41 2.72
N LEU A 81 4.77 -0.60 1.68
CA LEU A 81 4.93 0.85 1.82
C LEU A 81 3.65 1.53 2.34
N VAL A 82 2.48 1.10 1.84
CA VAL A 82 1.18 1.61 2.32
C VAL A 82 0.96 1.23 3.78
N LEU A 83 1.28 0.00 4.18
CA LEU A 83 1.20 -0.44 5.58
C LEU A 83 2.15 0.38 6.48
N ASN A 84 3.40 0.56 6.06
CA ASN A 84 4.38 1.37 6.79
C ASN A 84 3.89 2.81 6.97
N ARG A 85 3.34 3.42 5.92
CA ARG A 85 2.76 4.77 5.97
C ARG A 85 1.57 4.83 6.93
N SER A 86 0.65 3.89 6.84
CA SER A 86 -0.54 3.83 7.70
C SER A 86 -0.17 3.61 9.17
N THR A 87 0.80 2.74 9.44
CA THR A 87 1.32 2.50 10.79
C THR A 87 1.98 3.76 11.36
N THR A 88 2.74 4.48 10.53
CA THR A 88 3.37 5.76 10.95
C THR A 88 2.32 6.79 11.36
N LEU A 89 1.23 6.93 10.58
CA LEU A 89 0.13 7.83 10.91
C LEU A 89 -0.58 7.41 12.21
N ALA A 90 -0.90 6.13 12.35
CA ALA A 90 -1.53 5.63 13.57
C ALA A 90 -0.65 5.84 14.82
N GLN A 91 0.66 5.64 14.71
CA GLN A 91 1.59 5.93 15.79
C GLN A 91 1.68 7.43 16.10
N TRP A 92 1.62 8.27 15.06
CA TRP A 92 1.60 9.72 15.23
C TRP A 92 0.31 10.18 15.93
N ASP A 93 -0.85 9.63 15.56
CA ASP A 93 -2.12 9.92 16.23
C ASP A 93 -2.07 9.54 17.71
N VAL A 94 -1.56 8.35 18.05
CA VAL A 94 -1.36 7.90 19.45
C VAL A 94 -0.37 8.81 20.19
N PHE A 95 0.68 9.26 19.51
CA PHE A 95 1.64 10.19 20.09
C PHE A 95 0.98 11.54 20.40
N LEU A 96 0.20 12.09 19.46
CA LEU A 96 -0.53 13.35 19.66
C LEU A 96 -1.60 13.23 20.75
N GLU A 97 -2.31 12.11 20.81
CA GLU A 97 -3.30 11.85 21.84
C GLU A 97 -2.66 11.83 23.25
N ARG A 98 -1.50 11.18 23.39
CA ARG A 98 -0.84 11.02 24.69
C ARG A 98 -0.03 12.25 25.12
N LEU A 99 0.58 12.94 24.20
CA LEU A 99 1.57 13.97 24.49
C LEU A 99 1.17 15.35 23.96
N GLY A 100 0.18 15.44 23.08
CA GLY A 100 -0.37 16.70 22.57
C GLY A 100 -1.19 17.44 23.63
N THR A 101 -1.73 16.72 24.60
CA THR A 101 -2.39 17.32 25.77
C THR A 101 -1.40 17.28 26.94
N PRO A 102 -1.05 18.43 27.53
CA PRO A 102 -0.12 18.44 28.64
C PRO A 102 -0.66 17.60 29.80
N PRO A 103 0.20 16.82 30.46
CA PRO A 103 -0.22 16.03 31.62
C PRO A 103 -0.69 16.93 32.74
N ALA A 104 -1.82 16.58 33.35
CA ALA A 104 -2.38 17.28 34.50
C ALA A 104 -2.19 16.45 35.77
N PHE A 105 -1.50 17.02 36.74
CA PHE A 105 -1.28 16.35 38.02
C PHE A 105 -1.87 17.18 39.14
N PHE A 106 -2.59 16.52 40.05
CA PHE A 106 -3.14 17.10 41.22
C PHE A 106 -2.13 16.90 42.39
N VAL A 107 -1.63 17.99 42.94
CA VAL A 107 -0.74 17.99 44.10
C VAL A 107 -1.59 17.93 45.35
N LEU A 108 -1.38 16.90 46.18
CA LEU A 108 -2.06 16.77 47.44
C LEU A 108 -1.54 17.83 48.44
N PRO A 109 -2.43 18.44 49.26
CA PRO A 109 -1.98 19.29 50.35
C PRO A 109 -1.21 18.46 51.42
N PRO A 110 -0.27 19.11 52.15
CA PRO A 110 0.35 18.47 53.27
C PRO A 110 -0.73 18.03 54.29
N ASP A 111 -0.60 16.86 54.86
CA ASP A 111 -1.53 16.27 55.82
C ASP A 111 -2.90 15.91 55.23
N CYS A 112 -2.93 15.52 53.98
CA CYS A 112 -4.16 15.11 53.27
C CYS A 112 -4.77 13.88 53.92
N SER A 113 -6.09 13.93 54.24
CA SER A 113 -6.82 12.75 54.70
C SER A 113 -7.02 11.74 53.56
N GLU A 114 -7.19 10.46 53.89
CA GLU A 114 -7.42 9.42 52.89
C GLU A 114 -8.72 9.66 52.06
N GLU A 115 -9.75 10.24 52.69
CA GLU A 115 -11.01 10.59 51.99
C GLU A 115 -10.76 11.67 50.93
N LEU A 116 -10.00 12.70 51.25
CA LEU A 116 -9.64 13.78 50.34
C LEU A 116 -8.74 13.24 49.22
N ARG A 117 -7.83 12.34 49.49
CA ARG A 117 -6.99 11.67 48.52
C ARG A 117 -7.85 10.91 47.49
N GLN A 118 -8.87 10.16 47.93
CA GLN A 118 -9.77 9.45 47.08
C GLN A 118 -10.60 10.39 46.18
N GLU A 119 -10.96 11.57 46.66
CA GLU A 119 -11.62 12.60 45.85
C GLU A 119 -10.69 13.11 44.73
N TYR A 120 -9.44 13.42 45.02
CA TYR A 120 -8.45 13.82 44.03
C TYR A 120 -8.20 12.75 42.95
N ILE A 121 -8.15 11.47 43.38
CA ILE A 121 -8.03 10.34 42.43
C ILE A 121 -9.24 10.28 41.49
N LYS A 122 -10.47 10.46 42.01
CA LYS A 122 -11.68 10.51 41.20
C LYS A 122 -11.67 11.69 40.25
N MET A 123 -11.26 12.88 40.72
CA MET A 123 -11.13 14.06 39.86
C MET A 123 -10.09 13.86 38.77
N SER A 124 -8.96 13.25 39.07
CA SER A 124 -7.93 12.95 38.07
C SER A 124 -8.43 12.02 36.98
N ALA A 125 -9.23 11.01 37.35
CA ALA A 125 -9.83 10.07 36.40
C ALA A 125 -10.89 10.73 35.47
N MET A 126 -11.46 11.85 35.88
CA MET A 126 -12.41 12.62 35.05
C MET A 126 -11.74 13.63 34.11
N CYS A 127 -10.43 13.84 34.23
CA CYS A 127 -9.72 14.77 33.35
C CYS A 127 -9.52 14.15 31.97
N TYR A 128 -9.75 14.93 30.92
CA TYR A 128 -9.53 14.52 29.53
C TYR A 128 -8.05 14.50 29.11
N SER A 129 -7.12 14.69 30.03
CA SER A 129 -5.69 14.64 29.74
C SER A 129 -5.21 13.20 29.62
N ALA A 130 -4.36 12.93 28.65
CA ALA A 130 -3.83 11.59 28.37
C ALA A 130 -2.97 11.01 29.50
N ALA A 131 -2.40 11.88 30.33
CA ALA A 131 -1.67 11.51 31.54
C ALA A 131 -2.19 12.35 32.72
N THR A 132 -2.93 11.69 33.60
CA THR A 132 -3.43 12.29 34.84
C THR A 132 -2.97 11.47 36.02
N GLY A 133 -2.77 12.13 37.16
CA GLY A 133 -2.36 11.44 38.37
C GLY A 133 -2.46 12.34 39.58
N VAL A 134 -2.25 11.74 40.74
CA VAL A 134 -2.19 12.43 42.04
C VAL A 134 -0.81 12.17 42.62
N ILE A 135 -0.18 13.23 43.09
CA ILE A 135 1.16 13.17 43.68
C ILE A 135 1.15 13.80 45.07
N ASP A 136 2.02 13.29 45.93
CA ASP A 136 2.21 13.87 47.27
C ASP A 136 2.93 15.21 47.17
N HIS A 137 2.71 16.07 48.19
CA HIS A 137 3.26 17.43 48.23
C HIS A 137 4.77 17.52 48.03
N ASP A 138 5.51 16.55 48.54
CA ASP A 138 6.98 16.49 48.47
C ASP A 138 7.49 15.73 47.24
N SER A 139 6.60 15.30 46.36
CA SER A 139 6.95 14.57 45.15
C SER A 139 7.18 15.51 43.96
N ASP A 140 8.26 15.29 43.24
CA ASP A 140 8.59 16.04 42.03
C ASP A 140 8.30 15.20 40.77
N ILE A 141 7.68 15.82 39.77
CA ILE A 141 7.43 15.19 38.50
C ILE A 141 8.48 15.65 37.50
N LYS A 142 9.36 14.74 37.15
CA LYS A 142 10.25 14.96 36.00
C LYS A 142 9.48 14.71 34.70
N SER A 143 8.95 15.78 34.11
CA SER A 143 8.42 15.69 32.77
C SER A 143 9.56 15.44 31.77
N ILE A 144 9.41 14.45 30.94
CA ILE A 144 10.31 14.29 29.78
C ILE A 144 9.85 15.32 28.74
N PRO A 145 10.66 16.35 28.45
CA PRO A 145 10.27 17.35 27.48
C PRO A 145 10.11 16.69 26.11
N ILE A 146 8.95 16.87 25.46
CA ILE A 146 8.74 16.47 24.07
C ILE A 146 9.64 17.38 23.25
N SER A 147 10.67 16.80 22.64
CA SER A 147 11.53 17.55 21.74
C SER A 147 10.84 17.69 20.38
N GLN A 148 11.01 18.86 19.75
CA GLN A 148 10.57 19.10 18.35
C GLN A 148 11.11 18.00 17.42
N THR A 149 12.29 17.49 17.70
CA THR A 149 12.94 16.38 16.98
C THR A 149 12.06 15.12 16.93
N SER A 150 11.28 14.83 17.98
CA SER A 150 10.40 13.66 18.00
C SER A 150 9.22 13.81 17.01
N VAL A 151 8.67 15.00 16.88
CA VAL A 151 7.58 15.32 15.91
C VAL A 151 8.12 15.26 14.48
N ASP A 152 9.30 15.82 14.26
CA ASP A 152 9.96 15.85 12.95
C ASP A 152 10.28 14.44 12.42
N LEU A 153 10.52 13.47 13.29
CA LEU A 153 10.75 12.07 12.90
C LEU A 153 9.52 11.44 12.25
N PHE A 154 8.32 11.69 12.76
CA PHE A 154 7.08 11.18 12.16
C PHE A 154 6.84 11.81 10.79
N ASP A 155 6.96 13.14 10.68
CA ASP A 155 6.81 13.85 9.41
C ASP A 155 7.81 13.36 8.37
N ARG A 156 9.07 13.24 8.75
CA ARG A 156 10.13 12.72 7.87
C ARG A 156 9.84 11.29 7.42
N ARG A 157 9.42 10.40 8.33
CA ARG A 157 9.09 9.01 7.99
C ARG A 157 7.90 8.93 7.04
N TYR A 158 6.87 9.73 7.29
CA TYR A 158 5.70 9.81 6.43
C TYR A 158 6.06 10.30 5.02
N LYS A 159 6.88 11.34 4.91
CA LYS A 159 7.37 11.87 3.63
C LYS A 159 8.18 10.83 2.88
N VAL A 160 9.13 10.17 3.52
CA VAL A 160 9.94 9.12 2.90
C VAL A 160 9.05 7.99 2.35
N ALA A 161 8.10 7.48 3.13
CA ALA A 161 7.19 6.44 2.67
C ALA A 161 6.32 6.89 1.48
N THR A 162 5.89 8.14 1.47
CA THR A 162 5.13 8.71 0.35
C THR A 162 5.97 8.84 -0.92
N GLU A 163 7.22 9.27 -0.78
CA GLU A 163 8.19 9.36 -1.89
C GLU A 163 8.53 7.99 -2.48
N GLU A 164 8.73 6.99 -1.63
CA GLU A 164 8.99 5.61 -2.06
C GLU A 164 7.80 5.04 -2.83
N ILE A 165 6.55 5.31 -2.41
CA ILE A 165 5.34 4.91 -3.15
C ILE A 165 5.31 5.61 -4.52
N ALA A 166 5.59 6.92 -4.57
CA ALA A 166 5.62 7.65 -5.82
C ALA A 166 6.69 7.10 -6.77
N MET A 167 7.90 6.85 -6.29
CA MET A 167 8.98 6.27 -7.10
C MET A 167 8.65 4.88 -7.63
N LEU A 168 8.00 4.05 -6.81
CA LEU A 168 7.59 2.70 -7.20
C LEU A 168 6.55 2.70 -8.34
N THR A 169 5.67 3.70 -8.36
CA THR A 169 4.52 3.74 -9.30
C THR A 169 4.78 4.54 -10.55
N THR A 170 5.69 5.51 -10.51
CA THR A 170 5.90 6.48 -11.60
C THR A 170 7.34 6.54 -12.11
N ALA A 171 8.22 5.69 -11.59
CA ALA A 171 9.67 5.72 -11.87
C ALA A 171 10.34 7.09 -11.62
N GLY A 172 9.66 8.01 -10.91
CA GLY A 172 10.24 9.32 -10.61
C GLY A 172 9.44 10.11 -9.57
N LYS A 173 10.15 10.76 -8.67
CA LYS A 173 9.60 11.56 -7.57
C LYS A 173 8.85 12.80 -8.08
N LEU A 174 9.38 13.48 -9.09
CA LEU A 174 8.85 14.76 -9.58
C LEU A 174 7.64 14.64 -10.50
N THR A 175 7.31 13.44 -11.00
CA THR A 175 6.10 13.23 -11.81
C THR A 175 4.81 13.37 -11.00
N VAL A 176 4.88 13.18 -9.68
CA VAL A 176 3.72 13.21 -8.77
C VAL A 176 3.86 14.26 -7.69
N MET A 177 5.09 14.59 -7.27
CA MET A 177 5.37 15.56 -6.21
C MET A 177 6.07 16.77 -6.81
N THR A 178 5.31 17.83 -7.03
CA THR A 178 5.87 19.14 -7.37
C THR A 178 6.58 19.72 -6.16
N GLU A 179 7.90 19.61 -6.12
CA GLU A 179 8.71 20.39 -5.18
C GLU A 179 8.94 21.79 -5.74
N SER A 180 8.65 22.78 -4.93
CA SER A 180 8.98 24.18 -5.19
C SER A 180 10.50 24.33 -5.39
N GLY A 181 10.95 24.60 -6.63
CA GLY A 181 12.36 24.78 -6.96
C GLY A 181 13.00 23.69 -7.84
N SER A 182 12.29 22.62 -8.22
CA SER A 182 12.79 21.67 -9.19
C SER A 182 12.77 22.28 -10.59
N GLY A 183 13.95 22.63 -11.10
CA GLY A 183 14.11 23.23 -12.43
C GLY A 183 13.62 22.30 -13.55
N THR A 184 13.25 22.88 -14.69
CA THR A 184 12.77 22.21 -15.90
C THR A 184 13.63 21.02 -16.36
N LEU A 185 14.94 21.05 -16.07
CA LEU A 185 15.89 19.99 -16.47
C LEU A 185 15.64 18.66 -15.71
N ALA A 186 15.38 18.73 -14.41
CA ALA A 186 15.10 17.55 -13.59
C ALA A 186 13.72 16.95 -13.94
N GLY A 187 12.74 17.78 -14.28
CA GLY A 187 11.42 17.35 -14.75
C GLY A 187 11.50 16.60 -16.09
N ASN A 188 12.31 17.07 -17.02
CA ASN A 188 12.50 16.42 -18.32
C ASN A 188 13.19 15.05 -18.19
N ALA A 189 14.25 14.93 -17.38
CA ALA A 189 14.94 13.67 -17.17
C ALA A 189 14.02 12.60 -16.57
N GLN A 190 13.10 12.98 -15.66
CA GLN A 190 12.12 12.04 -15.09
C GLN A 190 10.99 11.71 -16.05
N ALA A 191 10.56 12.67 -16.88
CA ALA A 191 9.59 12.39 -17.95
C ALA A 191 10.16 11.40 -18.96
N ASP A 192 11.45 11.49 -19.28
CA ASP A 192 12.14 10.55 -20.18
C ASP A 192 12.30 9.16 -19.52
N GLY A 193 12.58 9.09 -18.22
CA GLY A 193 12.58 7.85 -17.47
C GLY A 193 11.21 7.16 -17.48
N PHE A 194 10.14 7.93 -17.30
CA PHE A 194 8.76 7.39 -17.37
C PHE A 194 8.42 6.91 -18.79
N LYS A 195 8.80 7.68 -19.82
CA LYS A 195 8.61 7.26 -21.24
C LYS A 195 9.36 5.96 -21.55
N ALA A 196 10.61 5.85 -21.09
CA ALA A 196 11.42 4.63 -21.29
C ALA A 196 10.79 3.42 -20.59
N TRP A 197 10.30 3.60 -19.37
CA TRP A 197 9.56 2.55 -18.66
C TRP A 197 8.26 2.17 -19.40
N ALA A 198 7.47 3.14 -19.84
CA ALA A 198 6.23 2.89 -20.58
C ALA A 198 6.49 2.20 -21.93
N ALA A 199 7.56 2.55 -22.63
CA ALA A 199 7.96 1.89 -23.86
C ALA A 199 8.35 0.41 -23.61
N GLY A 200 9.17 0.13 -22.60
CA GLY A 200 9.53 -1.24 -22.23
C GLY A 200 8.31 -2.09 -21.82
N GLU A 201 7.34 -1.48 -21.16
CA GLU A 201 6.07 -2.14 -20.83
C GLU A 201 5.24 -2.44 -22.08
N ALA A 202 5.18 -1.50 -23.03
CA ALA A 202 4.49 -1.66 -24.30
C ALA A 202 5.13 -2.77 -25.16
N ASP A 203 6.45 -2.80 -25.26
CA ASP A 203 7.21 -3.83 -25.97
C ASP A 203 6.98 -5.23 -25.40
N HIS A 204 6.95 -5.34 -24.06
CA HIS A 204 6.64 -6.61 -23.42
C HIS A 204 5.20 -7.06 -23.70
N ILE A 205 4.22 -6.16 -23.66
CA ILE A 205 2.83 -6.46 -24.04
C ILE A 205 2.74 -6.92 -25.49
N ALA A 206 3.42 -6.21 -26.39
CA ALA A 206 3.46 -6.54 -27.81
C ALA A 206 4.06 -7.94 -28.04
N SER A 207 5.16 -8.27 -27.37
CA SER A 207 5.80 -9.59 -27.47
C SER A 207 4.89 -10.73 -27.01
N VAL A 208 4.14 -10.53 -25.92
CA VAL A 208 3.17 -11.51 -25.41
C VAL A 208 2.03 -11.73 -26.40
N LEU A 209 1.48 -10.64 -26.96
CA LEU A 209 0.41 -10.73 -27.97
C LEU A 209 0.90 -11.38 -29.26
N THR A 210 2.08 -11.05 -29.73
CA THR A 210 2.68 -11.68 -30.92
C THR A 210 2.87 -13.17 -30.68
N ALA A 211 3.46 -13.59 -29.57
CA ALA A 211 3.74 -15.00 -29.29
C ALA A 211 2.48 -15.84 -29.06
N GLN A 212 1.48 -15.30 -28.37
CA GLN A 212 0.33 -16.09 -27.91
C GLN A 212 -0.95 -15.88 -28.71
N LEU A 213 -1.03 -14.85 -29.55
CA LEU A 213 -2.19 -14.60 -30.40
C LEU A 213 -1.82 -14.63 -31.88
N VAL A 214 -0.92 -13.76 -32.33
CA VAL A 214 -0.61 -13.59 -33.75
C VAL A 214 -0.05 -14.88 -34.34
N ASN A 215 0.90 -15.51 -33.68
CA ASN A 215 1.50 -16.77 -34.18
C ASN A 215 0.46 -17.89 -34.26
N ARG A 216 -0.46 -18.01 -33.30
CA ARG A 216 -1.55 -19.00 -33.37
C ARG A 216 -2.46 -18.78 -34.58
N VAL A 217 -2.86 -17.53 -34.80
CA VAL A 217 -3.70 -17.18 -35.97
C VAL A 217 -2.97 -17.53 -37.28
N LEU A 218 -1.66 -17.23 -37.35
CA LEU A 218 -0.88 -17.57 -38.54
C LEU A 218 -0.72 -19.10 -38.75
N ASP A 219 -0.53 -19.86 -37.65
CA ASP A 219 -0.40 -21.32 -37.70
C ASP A 219 -1.71 -22.01 -38.11
N GLU A 220 -2.87 -21.39 -37.82
CA GLU A 220 -4.19 -21.89 -38.27
C GLU A 220 -4.47 -21.62 -39.76
N TYR A 221 -3.80 -20.63 -40.37
CA TYR A 221 -3.98 -20.28 -41.80
C TYR A 221 -2.93 -20.89 -42.73
N HIS A 222 -1.94 -21.62 -42.20
CA HIS A 222 -0.91 -22.34 -42.94
C HIS A 222 -1.08 -23.87 -42.82
#